data_d348fa6d4734d1abe08ed4d5d6458850
#
_entry.id   d348fa6d4734d1abe08ed4d5d6458850
#
_cell.length_a   1.000
_cell.length_b   1.000
_cell.length_c   1.000
_cell.angle_alpha   90.00
_cell.angle_beta   90.00
_cell.angle_gamma   90.00
#
_symmetry.space_group_name_H-M   'P 1'
#
loop_
_entity.id
_entity.type
_entity.pdbx_description
1 polymer ?
#
loop_
_entity_poly.entity_id
_entity_poly.type
_entity_poly.pdbx_seq_one_letter_code
_entity_poly.pdbx_strand_id
1 'polypeptide(L)'
;MIIGAAVGHSSHDLSFAIPRANPAASSKQSRGLKIASYYWPASPEVKLRGVVLAVHGHGLYLLHEFLRGQGPGQAVLYEGSWIQEWNKAGFSVCGIDQQSHGFSESIYGFRCYVDTFDHYVEDVLHFASILQRSDVEGFSQLPLFLCGESLGGCIAVHAIARLGRQFKGAILLSPMLSLEKTASKGINYYLRPVATLLSWVFPTWALVATDRNTMFPELQKEWDMDPLAWHGRTRVRVASEYLRASKNVLKRMHTFTFPFLCFHSEEDTLTDPEGSKLLHQRSKASDKTLVHPKAMWHSLVKEKGNAELLELTISWMLDRC
;
A
#
# COMPACT_ATOMS: atom_id res chain seq x y z
N MET A 1 -22.97 11.43 11.50
CA MET A 1 -22.22 12.24 12.50
C MET A 1 -20.82 12.35 11.95
N ILE A 2 -20.47 13.51 11.42
CA ILE A 2 -19.17 13.76 10.79
C ILE A 2 -18.16 13.83 11.94
N ILE A 3 -17.22 12.92 11.99
CA ILE A 3 -16.12 12.97 12.95
C ILE A 3 -15.18 14.06 12.44
N GLY A 4 -15.32 15.26 12.96
CA GLY A 4 -14.38 16.32 12.79
C GLY A 4 -13.08 15.94 13.48
N ALA A 5 -12.06 15.55 12.72
CA ALA A 5 -10.71 15.53 13.21
C ALA A 5 -10.29 16.99 13.41
N ALA A 6 -10.24 17.43 14.65
CA ALA A 6 -9.56 18.65 15.01
C ALA A 6 -8.07 18.42 14.81
N VAL A 7 -7.57 18.77 13.65
CA VAL A 7 -6.16 18.71 13.29
C VAL A 7 -5.68 20.11 13.06
N GLY A 8 -4.83 20.57 13.93
CA GLY A 8 -4.07 21.78 13.69
C GLY A 8 -2.93 21.54 12.69
N HIS A 9 -3.22 21.10 11.50
CA HIS A 9 -2.46 21.21 10.26
C HIS A 9 -3.33 20.64 9.17
N SER A 10 -3.66 21.43 8.18
CA SER A 10 -4.66 21.19 7.16
C SER A 10 -4.36 19.91 6.36
N SER A 11 -5.16 18.85 6.58
CA SER A 11 -5.31 17.82 5.57
C SER A 11 -6.08 18.45 4.41
N HIS A 12 -5.42 18.75 3.31
CA HIS A 12 -6.11 19.15 2.10
C HIS A 12 -6.61 17.89 1.40
N ASP A 13 -7.92 17.78 1.27
CA ASP A 13 -8.55 16.82 0.37
C ASP A 13 -8.21 17.25 -1.07
N LEU A 14 -7.27 16.56 -1.69
CA LEU A 14 -6.84 16.83 -3.06
C LEU A 14 -7.96 16.64 -4.10
N SER A 15 -9.10 16.08 -3.70
CA SER A 15 -10.26 15.96 -4.60
C SER A 15 -10.76 17.33 -5.10
N PHE A 16 -10.47 18.42 -4.37
CA PHE A 16 -10.86 19.79 -4.72
C PHE A 16 -9.72 20.65 -5.30
N ALA A 17 -8.45 20.28 -5.11
CA ALA A 17 -7.30 21.10 -5.49
C ALA A 17 -6.65 20.67 -6.82
N ILE A 18 -6.99 19.49 -7.35
CA ILE A 18 -6.41 19.00 -8.59
C ILE A 18 -7.28 19.43 -9.76
N PRO A 19 -6.76 20.25 -10.71
CA PRO A 19 -7.49 20.59 -11.92
C PRO A 19 -7.92 19.30 -12.62
N ARG A 20 -9.20 19.18 -12.97
CA ARG A 20 -9.70 18.04 -13.74
C ARG A 20 -8.79 17.84 -14.94
N ALA A 21 -8.09 16.70 -14.99
CA ALA A 21 -7.29 16.34 -16.15
C ALA A 21 -8.14 16.43 -17.43
N ASN A 22 -7.51 16.94 -18.48
CA ASN A 22 -8.16 17.09 -19.79
C ASN A 22 -8.88 15.78 -20.20
N PRO A 23 -10.19 15.82 -20.49
CA PRO A 23 -10.99 14.63 -20.80
C PRO A 23 -10.42 13.73 -21.90
N ALA A 24 -9.61 14.28 -22.81
CA ALA A 24 -8.99 13.54 -23.91
C ALA A 24 -7.88 12.57 -23.47
N ALA A 25 -7.26 12.77 -22.30
CA ALA A 25 -6.23 11.87 -21.75
C ALA A 25 -6.81 10.82 -20.77
N SER A 26 -8.03 11.03 -20.29
CA SER A 26 -8.67 10.22 -19.25
C SER A 26 -9.55 9.09 -19.78
N SER A 27 -9.83 9.03 -21.09
CA SER A 27 -10.86 8.16 -21.67
C SER A 27 -10.60 6.64 -21.54
N LYS A 28 -9.41 6.21 -21.14
CA LYS A 28 -9.09 4.78 -20.91
C LYS A 28 -8.91 4.38 -19.45
N GLN A 29 -8.92 5.32 -18.52
CA GLN A 29 -8.56 5.03 -17.12
C GLN A 29 -9.60 5.37 -16.07
N SER A 30 -10.59 6.20 -16.33
CA SER A 30 -11.63 6.47 -15.35
C SER A 30 -12.75 5.45 -15.47
N ARG A 31 -12.75 4.48 -14.60
CA ARG A 31 -13.91 3.61 -14.34
C ARG A 31 -15.06 4.38 -13.70
N GLY A 32 -14.97 5.71 -13.63
CA GLY A 32 -15.96 6.60 -13.05
C GLY A 32 -16.01 6.59 -11.52
N LEU A 33 -15.13 5.86 -10.84
CA LEU A 33 -15.12 5.80 -9.38
C LEU A 33 -14.45 7.05 -8.78
N LYS A 34 -15.03 7.57 -7.70
CA LYS A 34 -14.39 8.59 -6.87
C LYS A 34 -13.41 7.92 -5.93
N ILE A 35 -12.16 8.33 -6.01
CA ILE A 35 -11.06 7.83 -5.21
C ILE A 35 -10.69 8.86 -4.15
N ALA A 36 -10.77 8.47 -2.87
CA ALA A 36 -10.31 9.31 -1.76
C ALA A 36 -8.80 9.47 -1.82
N SER A 37 -8.33 10.70 -1.72
CA SER A 37 -6.90 11.04 -1.77
C SER A 37 -6.52 11.92 -0.59
N TYR A 38 -5.26 11.85 -0.20
CA TYR A 38 -4.73 12.49 1.00
C TYR A 38 -3.41 13.18 0.72
N TYR A 39 -3.16 14.24 1.46
CA TYR A 39 -1.94 15.01 1.38
C TYR A 39 -1.55 15.55 2.77
N TRP A 40 -0.31 15.35 3.17
CA TRP A 40 0.31 15.91 4.35
C TRP A 40 1.61 16.60 3.92
N PRO A 41 1.68 17.94 4.00
CA PRO A 41 2.88 18.69 3.64
C PRO A 41 4.05 18.38 4.57
N ALA A 42 5.27 18.48 4.07
CA ALA A 42 6.45 18.49 4.91
C ALA A 42 6.35 19.62 5.96
N SER A 43 6.99 19.45 7.11
CA SER A 43 7.01 20.48 8.15
C SER A 43 7.59 21.78 7.59
N PRO A 44 6.95 22.93 7.83
CA PRO A 44 7.36 24.21 7.21
C PRO A 44 8.75 24.70 7.66
N GLU A 45 9.25 24.17 8.79
CA GLU A 45 10.56 24.53 9.34
C GLU A 45 11.73 23.79 8.67
N VAL A 46 11.45 22.81 7.80
CA VAL A 46 12.47 21.99 7.14
C VAL A 46 12.43 22.18 5.63
N LYS A 47 13.59 22.02 5.01
CA LYS A 47 13.68 22.02 3.54
C LYS A 47 12.91 20.84 2.99
N LEU A 48 11.99 21.08 2.05
CA LEU A 48 11.32 20.03 1.30
C LEU A 48 12.34 19.26 0.44
N ARG A 49 12.39 17.94 0.60
CA ARG A 49 13.39 17.06 0.00
C ARG A 49 12.80 16.09 -1.03
N GLY A 50 11.53 15.71 -0.84
CA GLY A 50 10.88 14.75 -1.71
C GLY A 50 9.44 14.49 -1.33
N VAL A 51 8.83 13.57 -2.05
CA VAL A 51 7.44 13.13 -1.84
C VAL A 51 7.40 11.63 -1.63
N VAL A 52 6.65 11.18 -0.64
CA VAL A 52 6.31 9.77 -0.42
C VAL A 52 4.89 9.53 -0.89
N LEU A 53 4.71 8.63 -1.86
CA LEU A 53 3.41 8.12 -2.25
C LEU A 53 3.17 6.81 -1.49
N ALA A 54 2.32 6.87 -0.47
CA ALA A 54 1.98 5.77 0.39
C ALA A 54 0.82 4.94 -0.19
N VAL A 55 0.93 3.61 -0.12
CA VAL A 55 -0.02 2.64 -0.69
C VAL A 55 -0.35 1.58 0.36
N HIS A 56 -1.61 1.55 0.79
CA HIS A 56 -2.07 0.68 1.87
C HIS A 56 -2.31 -0.78 1.44
N GLY A 57 -2.43 -1.66 2.43
CA GLY A 57 -2.70 -3.10 2.29
C GLY A 57 -4.16 -3.46 2.04
N HIS A 58 -4.41 -4.77 1.89
CA HIS A 58 -5.77 -5.30 1.71
C HIS A 58 -6.59 -5.21 2.99
N GLY A 59 -7.85 -4.81 2.83
CA GLY A 59 -8.80 -4.76 3.94
C GLY A 59 -8.70 -3.53 4.83
N LEU A 60 -7.70 -2.68 4.61
CA LEU A 60 -7.46 -1.44 5.32
C LEU A 60 -7.64 -0.21 4.41
N TYR A 61 -7.17 0.92 4.86
CA TYR A 61 -7.16 2.19 4.15
C TYR A 61 -6.02 3.06 4.68
N LEU A 62 -5.68 4.11 3.94
CA LEU A 62 -4.44 4.86 4.15
C LEU A 62 -4.30 5.40 5.57
N LEU A 63 -5.37 6.00 6.11
CA LEU A 63 -5.32 6.58 7.46
C LEU A 63 -5.08 5.52 8.52
N HIS A 64 -5.79 4.37 8.44
CA HIS A 64 -5.61 3.31 9.40
C HIS A 64 -4.19 2.75 9.37
N GLU A 65 -3.59 2.60 8.19
CA GLU A 65 -2.29 1.95 8.05
C GLU A 65 -1.14 2.85 8.49
N PHE A 66 -1.10 4.11 8.07
CA PHE A 66 0.05 4.99 8.26
C PHE A 66 -0.06 6.02 9.39
N LEU A 67 -1.26 6.28 9.91
CA LEU A 67 -1.44 7.11 11.11
C LEU A 67 -1.32 6.25 12.38
N ARG A 68 -0.99 6.87 13.50
CA ARG A 68 -0.82 6.17 14.78
C ARG A 68 -2.17 5.72 15.36
N GLY A 69 -2.31 4.43 15.67
CA GLY A 69 -3.45 3.90 16.43
C GLY A 69 -3.42 4.37 17.89
N GLN A 70 -4.58 4.45 18.51
CA GLN A 70 -4.77 4.77 19.92
C GLN A 70 -5.38 3.61 20.70
N GLY A 71 -5.67 2.51 20.04
CA GLY A 71 -6.36 1.36 20.59
C GLY A 71 -7.72 1.10 19.95
N PRO A 72 -8.33 -0.04 20.25
CA PRO A 72 -9.54 -0.51 19.60
C PRO A 72 -10.69 0.51 19.67
N GLY A 73 -11.29 0.81 18.54
CA GLY A 73 -12.43 1.74 18.41
C GLY A 73 -12.06 3.21 18.61
N GLN A 74 -10.79 3.56 18.73
CA GLN A 74 -10.33 4.93 18.83
C GLN A 74 -9.92 5.48 17.46
N ALA A 75 -10.05 6.80 17.29
CA ALA A 75 -9.58 7.46 16.09
C ALA A 75 -8.04 7.37 15.96
N VAL A 76 -7.55 7.30 14.73
CA VAL A 76 -6.10 7.38 14.47
C VAL A 76 -5.59 8.80 14.59
N LEU A 77 -4.32 8.99 14.95
CA LEU A 77 -3.69 10.29 15.15
C LEU A 77 -2.55 10.52 14.15
N TYR A 78 -2.42 11.77 13.73
CA TYR A 78 -1.25 12.24 12.99
C TYR A 78 0.00 12.28 13.88
N GLU A 79 -0.14 12.77 15.14
CA GLU A 79 0.95 12.89 16.10
C GLU A 79 1.56 11.52 16.44
N GLY A 80 2.87 11.40 16.26
CA GLY A 80 3.62 10.17 16.49
C GLY A 80 3.38 9.10 15.43
N SER A 81 2.86 9.47 14.25
CA SER A 81 2.70 8.58 13.10
C SER A 81 3.94 8.59 12.20
N TRP A 82 4.05 7.58 11.35
CA TRP A 82 5.07 7.54 10.29
C TRP A 82 4.98 8.75 9.36
N ILE A 83 3.76 9.20 9.06
CA ILE A 83 3.52 10.38 8.23
C ILE A 83 4.12 11.63 8.86
N GLN A 84 3.90 11.84 10.17
CA GLN A 84 4.47 13.00 10.87
C GLN A 84 6.00 12.97 10.84
N GLU A 85 6.61 11.82 11.09
CA GLU A 85 8.08 11.71 11.13
C GLU A 85 8.70 11.92 9.74
N TRP A 86 8.06 11.42 8.68
CA TRP A 86 8.47 11.75 7.31
C TRP A 86 8.34 13.24 7.01
N ASN A 87 7.23 13.89 7.46
CA ASN A 87 7.06 15.35 7.29
C ASN A 87 8.15 16.14 8.03
N LYS A 88 8.52 15.75 9.26
CA LYS A 88 9.64 16.33 10.01
C LYS A 88 11.00 16.14 9.32
N ALA A 89 11.17 15.04 8.59
CA ALA A 89 12.38 14.77 7.82
C ALA A 89 12.43 15.50 6.45
N GLY A 90 11.39 16.28 6.11
CA GLY A 90 11.31 17.06 4.89
C GLY A 90 10.64 16.35 3.70
N PHE A 91 9.86 15.32 3.95
CA PHE A 91 9.08 14.63 2.92
C PHE A 91 7.60 14.97 3.04
N SER A 92 7.00 15.49 1.98
CA SER A 92 5.55 15.54 1.87
C SER A 92 5.01 14.12 1.61
N VAL A 93 3.86 13.78 2.20
CA VAL A 93 3.26 12.46 2.03
C VAL A 93 1.94 12.58 1.30
N CYS A 94 1.75 11.76 0.30
CA CYS A 94 0.51 11.64 -0.45
C CYS A 94 0.05 10.18 -0.48
N GLY A 95 -1.22 9.96 -0.74
CA GLY A 95 -1.74 8.61 -0.96
C GLY A 95 -3.21 8.59 -1.32
N ILE A 96 -3.70 7.43 -1.68
CA ILE A 96 -5.11 7.18 -2.00
C ILE A 96 -5.61 5.97 -1.22
N ASP A 97 -6.89 5.96 -0.88
CA ASP A 97 -7.55 4.71 -0.60
C ASP A 97 -7.77 3.99 -1.92
N GLN A 98 -7.31 2.74 -2.02
CA GLN A 98 -7.52 1.93 -3.21
C GLN A 98 -9.02 1.79 -3.48
N GLN A 99 -9.41 1.67 -4.76
CA GLN A 99 -10.82 1.44 -5.08
C GLN A 99 -11.41 0.33 -4.20
N SER A 100 -12.65 0.51 -3.76
CA SER A 100 -13.38 -0.40 -2.86
C SER A 100 -12.80 -0.53 -1.44
N HIS A 101 -11.88 0.33 -1.03
CA HIS A 101 -11.33 0.42 0.32
C HIS A 101 -11.60 1.79 0.93
N GLY A 102 -11.54 1.89 2.27
CA GLY A 102 -11.64 3.14 3.00
C GLY A 102 -12.82 4.01 2.56
N PHE A 103 -12.53 5.23 2.19
CA PHE A 103 -13.50 6.21 1.71
C PHE A 103 -13.66 6.23 0.18
N SER A 104 -12.91 5.41 -0.55
CA SER A 104 -13.06 5.28 -2.01
C SER A 104 -14.31 4.52 -2.39
N GLU A 105 -14.91 4.90 -3.53
CA GLU A 105 -16.06 4.20 -4.06
C GLU A 105 -15.75 2.75 -4.42
N SER A 106 -16.77 1.92 -4.27
CA SER A 106 -16.68 0.49 -4.53
C SER A 106 -17.29 0.16 -5.88
N ILE A 107 -16.56 -0.63 -6.68
CA ILE A 107 -17.14 -1.20 -7.90
C ILE A 107 -18.26 -2.19 -7.50
N TYR A 108 -19.40 -2.09 -8.12
CA TYR A 108 -20.61 -2.87 -7.82
C TYR A 108 -21.07 -2.83 -6.36
N GLY A 109 -20.65 -1.84 -5.57
CA GLY A 109 -20.96 -1.75 -4.14
C GLY A 109 -20.23 -2.75 -3.23
N PHE A 110 -19.31 -3.55 -3.75
CA PHE A 110 -18.55 -4.54 -2.98
C PHE A 110 -17.28 -3.93 -2.37
N ARG A 111 -17.18 -3.97 -1.05
CA ARG A 111 -15.95 -3.60 -0.33
C ARG A 111 -14.82 -4.60 -0.65
N CYS A 112 -13.59 -4.10 -0.73
CA CYS A 112 -12.37 -4.88 -1.02
C CYS A 112 -12.49 -5.78 -2.26
N TYR A 113 -13.12 -5.24 -3.32
CA TYR A 113 -13.30 -5.93 -4.59
C TYR A 113 -12.61 -5.19 -5.73
N VAL A 114 -12.04 -5.95 -6.63
CA VAL A 114 -11.47 -5.49 -7.88
C VAL A 114 -11.65 -6.54 -8.97
N ASP A 115 -11.97 -6.14 -10.18
CA ASP A 115 -12.11 -7.06 -11.32
C ASP A 115 -10.75 -7.57 -11.80
N THR A 116 -9.73 -6.70 -11.78
CA THR A 116 -8.35 -7.03 -12.10
C THR A 116 -7.39 -6.25 -11.21
N PHE A 117 -6.30 -6.89 -10.80
CA PHE A 117 -5.23 -6.27 -10.00
C PHE A 117 -4.64 -5.03 -10.68
N ASP A 118 -4.60 -5.03 -12.02
CA ASP A 118 -4.06 -3.91 -12.80
C ASP A 118 -4.77 -2.59 -12.51
N HIS A 119 -6.04 -2.61 -12.13
CA HIS A 119 -6.79 -1.41 -11.76
C HIS A 119 -6.18 -0.69 -10.55
N TYR A 120 -5.71 -1.41 -9.53
CA TYR A 120 -5.00 -0.79 -8.40
C TYR A 120 -3.70 -0.11 -8.85
N VAL A 121 -2.96 -0.77 -9.72
CA VAL A 121 -1.70 -0.22 -10.25
C VAL A 121 -1.97 1.04 -11.09
N GLU A 122 -3.00 1.01 -11.92
CA GLU A 122 -3.43 2.15 -12.75
C GLU A 122 -3.86 3.34 -11.90
N ASP A 123 -4.61 3.12 -10.81
CA ASP A 123 -5.03 4.18 -9.89
C ASP A 123 -3.81 4.87 -9.25
N VAL A 124 -2.84 4.09 -8.77
CA VAL A 124 -1.59 4.63 -8.19
C VAL A 124 -0.76 5.39 -9.24
N LEU A 125 -0.60 4.85 -10.46
CA LEU A 125 0.14 5.52 -11.53
C LEU A 125 -0.56 6.80 -12.02
N HIS A 126 -1.89 6.77 -12.08
CA HIS A 126 -2.68 7.95 -12.43
C HIS A 126 -2.48 9.04 -11.36
N PHE A 127 -2.59 8.70 -10.08
CA PHE A 127 -2.37 9.63 -8.99
C PHE A 127 -0.92 10.17 -8.98
N ALA A 128 0.09 9.33 -9.17
CA ALA A 128 1.48 9.76 -9.33
C ALA A 128 1.65 10.77 -10.49
N SER A 129 0.96 10.53 -11.61
CA SER A 129 1.00 11.45 -12.76
C SER A 129 0.35 12.82 -12.46
N ILE A 130 -0.66 12.85 -11.59
CA ILE A 130 -1.29 14.08 -11.12
C ILE A 130 -0.30 14.84 -10.24
N LEU A 131 0.34 14.19 -9.28
CA LEU A 131 1.34 14.81 -8.41
C LEU A 131 2.47 15.46 -9.21
N GLN A 132 2.99 14.77 -10.22
CA GLN A 132 4.08 15.28 -11.06
C GLN A 132 3.69 16.44 -11.98
N ARG A 133 2.40 16.60 -12.29
CA ARG A 133 1.89 17.71 -13.09
C ARG A 133 1.33 18.85 -12.24
N SER A 134 1.22 18.63 -10.94
CA SER A 134 0.71 19.65 -10.03
C SER A 134 1.78 20.72 -9.79
N ASP A 135 1.35 21.99 -9.71
CA ASP A 135 2.21 23.09 -9.28
C ASP A 135 2.37 23.14 -7.74
N VAL A 136 1.85 22.13 -7.05
CA VAL A 136 1.94 22.04 -5.58
C VAL A 136 3.39 21.85 -5.19
N GLU A 137 3.92 22.81 -4.43
CA GLU A 137 5.26 22.76 -3.80
C GLU A 137 6.42 22.35 -4.73
N GLY A 138 6.27 22.46 -6.05
CA GLY A 138 7.30 22.06 -7.00
C GLY A 138 7.50 20.54 -7.12
N PHE A 139 6.48 19.74 -6.84
CA PHE A 139 6.53 18.26 -6.86
C PHE A 139 7.09 17.68 -8.16
N SER A 140 6.91 18.36 -9.30
CA SER A 140 7.45 17.94 -10.60
C SER A 140 8.98 17.82 -10.62
N GLN A 141 9.68 18.50 -9.69
CA GLN A 141 11.14 18.54 -9.60
C GLN A 141 11.69 17.71 -8.44
N LEU A 142 10.83 17.15 -7.61
CA LEU A 142 11.22 16.44 -6.41
C LEU A 142 11.31 14.93 -6.63
N PRO A 143 12.21 14.23 -5.92
CA PRO A 143 12.21 12.77 -5.92
C PRO A 143 10.90 12.23 -5.35
N LEU A 144 10.27 11.31 -6.09
CA LEU A 144 9.05 10.62 -5.68
C LEU A 144 9.41 9.18 -5.29
N PHE A 145 9.12 8.83 -4.05
CA PHE A 145 9.29 7.47 -3.50
C PHE A 145 7.93 6.78 -3.39
N LEU A 146 7.89 5.48 -3.72
CA LEU A 146 6.72 4.64 -3.41
C LEU A 146 6.95 3.95 -2.07
N CYS A 147 5.98 4.00 -1.16
CA CYS A 147 5.99 3.20 0.05
C CYS A 147 4.72 2.35 0.10
N GLY A 148 4.85 1.03 0.18
CA GLY A 148 3.69 0.14 0.20
C GLY A 148 3.82 -1.01 1.17
N GLU A 149 2.74 -1.27 1.92
CA GLU A 149 2.63 -2.41 2.83
C GLU A 149 1.75 -3.51 2.22
N SER A 150 2.14 -4.76 2.37
CA SER A 150 1.34 -5.93 1.99
C SER A 150 0.91 -5.89 0.50
N LEU A 151 -0.40 -5.82 0.23
CA LEU A 151 -0.96 -5.56 -1.10
C LEU A 151 -0.36 -4.30 -1.72
N GLY A 152 -0.24 -3.22 -0.94
CA GLY A 152 0.36 -1.95 -1.37
C GLY A 152 1.81 -2.12 -1.84
N GLY A 153 2.58 -2.98 -1.20
CA GLY A 153 3.94 -3.35 -1.63
C GLY A 153 3.96 -4.06 -2.99
N CYS A 154 3.01 -4.96 -3.23
CA CYS A 154 2.86 -5.60 -4.54
C CYS A 154 2.46 -4.59 -5.62
N ILE A 155 1.51 -3.68 -5.32
CA ILE A 155 1.12 -2.60 -6.22
C ILE A 155 2.32 -1.71 -6.54
N ALA A 156 3.11 -1.32 -5.52
CA ALA A 156 4.31 -0.49 -5.69
C ALA A 156 5.33 -1.14 -6.62
N VAL A 157 5.62 -2.44 -6.46
CA VAL A 157 6.51 -3.18 -7.36
C VAL A 157 6.00 -3.20 -8.80
N HIS A 158 4.70 -3.43 -9.01
CA HIS A 158 4.10 -3.38 -10.35
C HIS A 158 4.15 -1.97 -10.95
N ALA A 159 3.86 -0.93 -10.15
CA ALA A 159 3.86 0.45 -10.60
C ALA A 159 5.27 0.91 -11.02
N ILE A 160 6.27 0.71 -10.15
CA ILE A 160 7.65 1.12 -10.45
C ILE A 160 8.26 0.30 -11.61
N ALA A 161 7.86 -0.96 -11.75
CA ALA A 161 8.30 -1.80 -12.88
C ALA A 161 7.71 -1.35 -14.22
N ARG A 162 6.58 -0.61 -14.23
CA ARG A 162 5.96 -0.03 -15.45
C ARG A 162 6.56 1.33 -15.80
N LEU A 163 6.76 2.19 -14.82
CA LEU A 163 7.15 3.61 -15.00
C LEU A 163 8.36 3.98 -14.13
N GLY A 164 9.36 3.11 -14.04
CA GLY A 164 10.50 3.22 -13.12
C GLY A 164 11.20 4.57 -13.08
N ARG A 165 11.27 5.30 -14.19
CA ARG A 165 11.93 6.62 -14.26
C ARG A 165 11.19 7.73 -13.49
N GLN A 166 9.91 7.54 -13.14
CA GLN A 166 9.11 8.50 -12.37
C GLN A 166 9.37 8.39 -10.87
N PHE A 167 9.91 7.26 -10.42
CA PHE A 167 10.13 6.98 -9.01
C PHE A 167 11.61 6.88 -8.70
N LYS A 168 12.02 7.50 -7.60
CA LYS A 168 13.40 7.43 -7.12
C LYS A 168 13.73 6.05 -6.52
N GLY A 169 12.72 5.37 -5.98
CA GLY A 169 12.82 4.01 -5.45
C GLY A 169 11.56 3.59 -4.71
N ALA A 170 11.58 2.36 -4.15
CA ALA A 170 10.47 1.78 -3.42
C ALA A 170 10.85 1.36 -2.00
N ILE A 171 9.98 1.66 -1.03
CA ILE A 171 9.99 1.14 0.33
C ILE A 171 8.90 0.08 0.40
N LEU A 172 9.26 -1.14 0.71
CA LEU A 172 8.37 -2.30 0.68
C LEU A 172 8.28 -2.90 2.07
N LEU A 173 7.07 -2.91 2.65
CA LEU A 173 6.79 -3.40 4.00
C LEU A 173 5.96 -4.67 3.89
N SER A 174 6.48 -5.82 4.30
CA SER A 174 5.83 -7.13 4.19
C SER A 174 5.11 -7.34 2.84
N PRO A 175 5.76 -7.05 1.68
CA PRO A 175 5.06 -6.95 0.40
C PRO A 175 4.50 -8.29 -0.06
N MET A 176 3.29 -8.30 -0.62
CA MET A 176 2.60 -9.48 -1.15
C MET A 176 3.22 -9.96 -2.47
N LEU A 177 4.47 -10.46 -2.43
CA LEU A 177 5.20 -10.93 -3.62
C LEU A 177 5.11 -12.44 -3.81
N SER A 178 4.77 -13.19 -2.74
CA SER A 178 4.44 -14.61 -2.77
C SER A 178 3.25 -14.87 -1.84
N LEU A 179 2.37 -15.77 -2.25
CA LEU A 179 1.22 -16.24 -1.48
C LEU A 179 1.18 -17.79 -1.42
N GLU A 180 2.29 -18.46 -1.72
CA GLU A 180 2.32 -19.92 -1.83
C GLU A 180 1.99 -20.58 -0.48
N LYS A 181 2.52 -20.07 0.64
CA LYS A 181 2.19 -20.58 1.98
C LYS A 181 0.72 -20.41 2.31
N THR A 182 0.16 -19.21 2.09
CA THR A 182 -1.26 -18.91 2.36
C THR A 182 -2.19 -19.70 1.45
N ALA A 183 -1.86 -19.84 0.15
CA ALA A 183 -2.62 -20.63 -0.80
C ALA A 183 -2.59 -22.14 -0.53
N SER A 184 -1.63 -22.61 0.25
CA SER A 184 -1.45 -24.03 0.61
C SER A 184 -2.04 -24.40 1.97
N LYS A 185 -2.67 -23.45 2.70
CA LYS A 185 -3.25 -23.68 4.03
C LYS A 185 -4.76 -23.97 3.99
N GLY A 186 -5.20 -24.92 4.80
CA GLY A 186 -6.60 -25.16 5.10
C GLY A 186 -7.49 -25.28 3.85
N ILE A 187 -8.62 -24.59 3.85
CA ILE A 187 -9.58 -24.59 2.74
C ILE A 187 -8.98 -24.03 1.44
N ASN A 188 -8.01 -23.13 1.53
CA ASN A 188 -7.38 -22.51 0.35
C ASN A 188 -6.68 -23.55 -0.53
N TYR A 189 -6.09 -24.58 0.09
CA TYR A 189 -5.48 -25.71 -0.64
C TYR A 189 -6.48 -26.41 -1.57
N TYR A 190 -7.69 -26.68 -1.09
CA TYR A 190 -8.74 -27.33 -1.88
C TYR A 190 -9.36 -26.41 -2.92
N LEU A 191 -9.39 -25.10 -2.67
CA LEU A 191 -9.90 -24.12 -3.63
C LEU A 191 -8.92 -23.83 -4.78
N ARG A 192 -7.62 -24.02 -4.55
CA ARG A 192 -6.55 -23.66 -5.51
C ARG A 192 -6.75 -24.22 -6.92
N PRO A 193 -7.04 -25.54 -7.14
CA PRO A 193 -7.19 -26.10 -8.49
C PRO A 193 -8.41 -25.57 -9.24
N VAL A 194 -9.45 -25.13 -8.54
CA VAL A 194 -10.69 -24.62 -9.12
C VAL A 194 -10.81 -23.08 -9.02
N ALA A 195 -9.84 -22.41 -8.42
CA ALA A 195 -9.89 -20.98 -8.13
C ALA A 195 -10.14 -20.13 -9.41
N THR A 196 -9.51 -20.48 -10.51
CA THR A 196 -9.69 -19.77 -11.78
C THR A 196 -11.12 -19.89 -12.29
N LEU A 197 -11.67 -21.10 -12.32
CA LEU A 197 -13.05 -21.34 -12.73
C LEU A 197 -14.04 -20.64 -11.79
N LEU A 198 -13.87 -20.79 -10.48
CA LEU A 198 -14.70 -20.11 -9.49
C LEU A 198 -14.62 -18.58 -9.63
N SER A 199 -13.46 -18.04 -9.95
CA SER A 199 -13.30 -16.60 -10.15
C SER A 199 -14.08 -16.05 -11.35
N TRP A 200 -14.36 -16.88 -12.34
CA TRP A 200 -15.19 -16.52 -13.50
C TRP A 200 -16.69 -16.69 -13.24
N VAL A 201 -17.07 -17.79 -12.59
CA VAL A 201 -18.49 -18.16 -12.40
C VAL A 201 -19.07 -17.45 -11.16
N PHE A 202 -18.28 -17.35 -10.09
CA PHE A 202 -18.71 -16.79 -8.79
C PHE A 202 -17.73 -15.75 -8.26
N PRO A 203 -17.44 -14.67 -9.00
CA PRO A 203 -16.37 -13.72 -8.69
C PRO A 203 -16.50 -13.06 -7.32
N THR A 204 -17.71 -12.88 -6.85
CA THR A 204 -18.04 -12.14 -5.61
C THR A 204 -18.13 -13.03 -4.35
N TRP A 205 -18.04 -14.37 -4.51
CA TRP A 205 -18.08 -15.25 -3.34
C TRP A 205 -16.85 -15.03 -2.46
N ALA A 206 -17.09 -14.86 -1.15
CA ALA A 206 -16.07 -14.60 -0.14
C ALA A 206 -15.68 -15.93 0.55
N LEU A 207 -14.73 -16.66 -0.03
CA LEU A 207 -14.37 -18.01 0.41
C LEU A 207 -12.96 -18.10 0.99
N VAL A 208 -12.02 -17.25 0.53
CA VAL A 208 -10.60 -17.38 0.87
C VAL A 208 -10.35 -16.82 2.26
N ALA A 209 -9.88 -17.69 3.15
CA ALA A 209 -9.53 -17.34 4.52
C ALA A 209 -8.12 -16.72 4.59
N THR A 210 -7.94 -15.80 5.53
CA THR A 210 -6.66 -15.21 5.91
C THR A 210 -6.40 -15.45 7.39
N ASP A 211 -5.13 -15.53 7.76
CA ASP A 211 -4.75 -15.66 9.16
C ASP A 211 -5.09 -14.38 9.94
N ARG A 212 -5.31 -14.53 11.24
CA ARG A 212 -5.52 -13.41 12.16
C ARG A 212 -4.21 -13.09 12.88
N ASN A 213 -4.04 -11.83 13.25
CA ASN A 213 -2.88 -11.41 14.04
C ASN A 213 -3.00 -11.95 15.48
N THR A 214 -2.29 -13.02 15.76
CA THR A 214 -2.22 -13.62 17.09
C THR A 214 -1.02 -13.11 17.89
N MET A 215 -0.02 -12.55 17.22
CA MET A 215 1.18 -12.03 17.84
C MET A 215 0.92 -10.66 18.52
N PHE A 216 0.07 -9.85 17.90
CA PHE A 216 -0.34 -8.54 18.40
C PHE A 216 -1.86 -8.44 18.50
N PRO A 217 -2.47 -9.06 19.52
CA PRO A 217 -3.93 -9.15 19.62
C PRO A 217 -4.63 -7.79 19.76
N GLU A 218 -3.93 -6.76 20.27
CA GLU A 218 -4.49 -5.40 20.34
C GLU A 218 -4.64 -4.78 18.96
N LEU A 219 -3.67 -4.98 18.06
CA LEU A 219 -3.78 -4.53 16.67
C LEU A 219 -4.90 -5.28 15.94
N GLN A 220 -5.09 -6.58 16.25
CA GLN A 220 -6.22 -7.33 15.71
C GLN A 220 -7.55 -6.76 16.18
N LYS A 221 -7.66 -6.34 17.45
CA LYS A 221 -8.87 -5.69 17.97
C LYS A 221 -9.09 -4.31 17.34
N GLU A 222 -8.04 -3.50 17.12
CA GLU A 222 -8.15 -2.24 16.40
C GLU A 222 -8.78 -2.46 15.02
N TRP A 223 -8.26 -3.45 14.28
CA TRP A 223 -8.80 -3.82 12.98
C TRP A 223 -10.24 -4.34 13.07
N ASP A 224 -10.55 -5.23 14.02
CA ASP A 224 -11.90 -5.79 14.23
C ASP A 224 -12.95 -4.71 14.56
N MET A 225 -12.55 -3.62 15.20
CA MET A 225 -13.45 -2.54 15.61
C MET A 225 -13.51 -1.37 14.63
N ASP A 226 -12.69 -1.35 13.61
CA ASP A 226 -12.71 -0.30 12.61
C ASP A 226 -13.83 -0.54 11.59
N PRO A 227 -14.83 0.36 11.47
CA PRO A 227 -15.99 0.16 10.60
C PRO A 227 -15.64 0.24 9.11
N LEU A 228 -14.48 0.77 8.74
CA LEU A 228 -14.01 0.87 7.35
C LEU A 228 -13.09 -0.28 6.95
N ALA A 229 -12.55 -1.03 7.92
CA ALA A 229 -11.78 -2.23 7.65
C ALA A 229 -12.69 -3.38 7.12
N TRP A 230 -12.10 -4.27 6.33
CA TRP A 230 -12.80 -5.44 5.81
C TRP A 230 -12.62 -6.64 6.72
N HIS A 231 -13.69 -7.09 7.36
CA HIS A 231 -13.67 -8.23 8.30
C HIS A 231 -14.09 -9.57 7.66
N GLY A 232 -14.44 -9.55 6.39
CA GLY A 232 -14.90 -10.74 5.66
C GLY A 232 -13.74 -11.54 5.05
N ARG A 233 -14.09 -12.71 4.53
CA ARG A 233 -13.16 -13.50 3.71
C ARG A 233 -12.88 -12.79 2.38
N THR A 234 -11.69 -13.01 1.83
CA THR A 234 -11.34 -12.47 0.52
C THR A 234 -12.17 -13.14 -0.57
N ARG A 235 -12.68 -12.32 -1.49
CA ARG A 235 -13.52 -12.81 -2.61
C ARG A 235 -12.66 -13.59 -3.60
N VAL A 236 -13.26 -14.59 -4.22
CA VAL A 236 -12.56 -15.54 -5.11
C VAL A 236 -11.88 -14.82 -6.28
N ARG A 237 -12.56 -13.83 -6.91
CA ARG A 237 -11.93 -13.02 -7.96
C ARG A 237 -10.69 -12.30 -7.46
N VAL A 238 -10.78 -11.62 -6.33
CA VAL A 238 -9.69 -10.85 -5.74
C VAL A 238 -8.51 -11.74 -5.40
N ALA A 239 -8.75 -12.89 -4.75
CA ALA A 239 -7.70 -13.85 -4.42
C ALA A 239 -7.01 -14.41 -5.69
N SER A 240 -7.78 -14.71 -6.74
CA SER A 240 -7.24 -15.15 -8.03
C SER A 240 -6.35 -14.09 -8.66
N GLU A 241 -6.76 -12.81 -8.60
CA GLU A 241 -5.98 -11.67 -9.11
C GLU A 241 -4.71 -11.43 -8.30
N TYR A 242 -4.74 -11.61 -6.97
CA TYR A 242 -3.55 -11.52 -6.11
C TYR A 242 -2.54 -12.62 -6.43
N LEU A 243 -2.99 -13.85 -6.60
CA LEU A 243 -2.13 -14.96 -7.05
C LEU A 243 -1.54 -14.70 -8.43
N ARG A 244 -2.33 -14.14 -9.35
CA ARG A 244 -1.85 -13.76 -10.69
C ARG A 244 -0.77 -12.67 -10.61
N ALA A 245 -1.01 -11.63 -9.81
CA ALA A 245 -0.08 -10.51 -9.63
C ALA A 245 1.24 -10.98 -9.00
N SER A 246 1.19 -11.75 -7.90
CA SER A 246 2.37 -12.31 -7.25
C SER A 246 3.18 -13.20 -8.21
N LYS A 247 2.53 -14.10 -8.94
CA LYS A 247 3.20 -14.94 -9.96
C LYS A 247 3.86 -14.10 -11.07
N ASN A 248 3.21 -13.01 -11.48
CA ASN A 248 3.77 -12.10 -12.48
C ASN A 248 5.05 -11.42 -11.96
N VAL A 249 5.06 -10.94 -10.72
CA VAL A 249 6.26 -10.39 -10.07
C VAL A 249 7.37 -11.43 -10.02
N LEU A 250 7.10 -12.62 -9.46
CA LEU A 250 8.08 -13.71 -9.35
C LEU A 250 8.73 -14.06 -10.70
N LYS A 251 7.94 -14.09 -11.76
CA LYS A 251 8.41 -14.36 -13.12
C LYS A 251 9.32 -13.27 -13.67
N ARG A 252 9.08 -12.00 -13.29
CA ARG A 252 9.74 -10.82 -13.84
C ARG A 252 10.85 -10.24 -12.96
N MET A 253 11.03 -10.69 -11.73
CA MET A 253 12.01 -10.11 -10.77
C MET A 253 13.41 -9.92 -11.37
N HIS A 254 13.85 -10.83 -12.24
CA HIS A 254 15.16 -10.77 -12.90
C HIS A 254 15.31 -9.59 -13.90
N THR A 255 14.23 -8.87 -14.18
CA THR A 255 14.24 -7.68 -15.05
C THR A 255 14.24 -6.37 -14.25
N PHE A 256 14.01 -6.41 -12.94
CA PHE A 256 13.87 -5.21 -12.12
C PHE A 256 15.23 -4.60 -11.80
N THR A 257 15.33 -3.28 -11.99
CA THR A 257 16.56 -2.50 -11.80
C THR A 257 16.37 -1.30 -10.89
N PHE A 258 15.15 -1.07 -10.39
CA PHE A 258 14.85 0.06 -9.53
C PHE A 258 15.40 -0.10 -8.11
N PRO A 259 15.83 0.99 -7.45
CA PRO A 259 16.25 0.97 -6.05
C PRO A 259 15.11 0.55 -5.12
N PHE A 260 15.41 -0.27 -4.10
CA PHE A 260 14.42 -0.59 -3.08
C PHE A 260 15.03 -0.90 -1.71
N LEU A 261 14.27 -0.53 -0.67
CA LEU A 261 14.43 -0.96 0.71
C LEU A 261 13.22 -1.83 1.06
N CYS A 262 13.46 -3.08 1.41
CA CYS A 262 12.42 -4.05 1.73
C CYS A 262 12.57 -4.54 3.16
N PHE A 263 11.47 -4.53 3.91
CA PHE A 263 11.35 -5.15 5.22
C PHE A 263 10.36 -6.31 5.14
N HIS A 264 10.73 -7.46 5.68
CA HIS A 264 9.82 -8.61 5.75
C HIS A 264 10.19 -9.51 6.92
N SER A 265 9.27 -9.65 7.88
CA SER A 265 9.48 -10.53 9.02
C SER A 265 9.44 -12.00 8.59
N GLU A 266 10.32 -12.82 9.16
CA GLU A 266 10.29 -14.28 8.97
C GLU A 266 9.04 -14.91 9.62
N GLU A 267 8.41 -14.23 10.57
CA GLU A 267 7.22 -14.67 11.30
C GLU A 267 5.90 -14.31 10.59
N ASP A 268 5.99 -13.65 9.41
CA ASP A 268 4.81 -13.30 8.62
C ASP A 268 4.08 -14.55 8.11
N THR A 269 2.79 -14.62 8.43
CA THR A 269 1.91 -15.71 7.98
C THR A 269 0.87 -15.28 6.96
N LEU A 270 0.73 -13.97 6.70
CA LEU A 270 -0.20 -13.42 5.70
C LEU A 270 0.42 -13.38 4.30
N THR A 271 1.66 -12.91 4.21
CA THR A 271 2.46 -12.93 2.98
C THR A 271 3.71 -13.77 3.21
N ASP A 272 4.26 -14.31 2.14
CA ASP A 272 5.39 -15.24 2.24
C ASP A 272 6.72 -14.48 2.15
N PRO A 273 7.56 -14.46 3.21
CA PRO A 273 8.87 -13.79 3.21
C PRO A 273 9.80 -14.26 2.09
N GLU A 274 9.60 -15.49 1.61
CA GLU A 274 10.36 -16.02 0.47
C GLU A 274 10.22 -15.14 -0.77
N GLY A 275 9.07 -14.50 -0.99
CA GLY A 275 8.86 -13.54 -2.07
C GLY A 275 9.84 -12.37 -2.05
N SER A 276 10.11 -11.82 -0.87
CA SER A 276 11.06 -10.72 -0.68
C SER A 276 12.51 -11.17 -0.81
N LYS A 277 12.85 -12.36 -0.32
CA LYS A 277 14.17 -12.97 -0.52
C LYS A 277 14.46 -13.17 -2.01
N LEU A 278 13.49 -13.72 -2.74
CA LEU A 278 13.61 -13.91 -4.19
C LEU A 278 13.72 -12.57 -4.94
N LEU A 279 12.98 -11.54 -4.53
CA LEU A 279 13.12 -10.19 -5.10
C LEU A 279 14.57 -9.69 -4.92
N HIS A 280 15.08 -9.76 -3.69
CA HIS A 280 16.45 -9.32 -3.40
C HIS A 280 17.48 -10.12 -4.17
N GLN A 281 17.35 -11.44 -4.26
CA GLN A 281 18.31 -12.31 -4.94
C GLN A 281 18.29 -12.11 -6.47
N ARG A 282 17.10 -12.06 -7.08
CA ARG A 282 16.93 -12.14 -8.53
C ARG A 282 16.93 -10.80 -9.23
N SER A 283 16.58 -9.70 -8.54
CA SER A 283 16.57 -8.38 -9.18
C SER A 283 17.97 -7.94 -9.60
N LYS A 284 18.06 -7.20 -10.70
CA LYS A 284 19.27 -6.57 -11.20
C LYS A 284 19.52 -5.18 -10.61
N ALA A 285 18.74 -4.77 -9.61
CA ALA A 285 18.97 -3.52 -8.90
C ALA A 285 20.35 -3.53 -8.27
N SER A 286 21.14 -2.49 -8.52
CA SER A 286 22.43 -2.26 -7.87
C SER A 286 22.28 -1.72 -6.44
N ASP A 287 21.17 -1.07 -6.18
CA ASP A 287 20.80 -0.46 -4.91
C ASP A 287 19.57 -1.20 -4.36
N LYS A 288 19.81 -2.18 -3.51
CA LYS A 288 18.76 -3.02 -2.93
C LYS A 288 19.13 -3.49 -1.53
N THR A 289 18.21 -3.34 -0.60
CA THR A 289 18.36 -3.77 0.78
C THR A 289 17.16 -4.59 1.21
N LEU A 290 17.41 -5.70 1.89
CA LEU A 290 16.38 -6.52 2.54
C LEU A 290 16.72 -6.65 4.01
N VAL A 291 15.76 -6.29 4.86
CA VAL A 291 15.86 -6.36 6.33
C VAL A 291 14.79 -7.33 6.85
N HIS A 292 15.18 -8.22 7.74
CA HIS A 292 14.26 -9.13 8.45
C HIS A 292 14.10 -8.66 9.89
N PRO A 293 13.08 -7.80 10.18
CA PRO A 293 12.83 -7.36 11.54
C PRO A 293 12.42 -8.56 12.41
N LYS A 294 12.96 -8.61 13.62
CA LYS A 294 12.67 -9.66 14.58
C LYS A 294 11.51 -9.27 15.49
N ALA A 295 10.80 -10.27 15.99
CA ALA A 295 9.66 -10.09 16.89
C ALA A 295 8.59 -9.15 16.31
N MET A 296 8.43 -9.17 15.00
CA MET A 296 7.37 -8.51 14.23
C MET A 296 6.66 -9.55 13.37
N TRP A 297 5.44 -9.24 12.96
CA TRP A 297 4.64 -10.16 12.16
C TRP A 297 4.41 -9.61 10.73
N HIS A 298 3.37 -8.84 10.52
CA HIS A 298 2.95 -8.40 9.19
C HIS A 298 2.74 -6.88 9.07
N SER A 299 2.08 -6.26 10.08
CA SER A 299 1.69 -4.84 10.04
C SER A 299 2.84 -3.98 10.56
N LEU A 300 3.92 -3.92 9.80
CA LEU A 300 5.21 -3.36 10.23
C LEU A 300 5.14 -1.89 10.63
N VAL A 301 4.20 -1.12 10.09
CA VAL A 301 3.98 0.28 10.45
C VAL A 301 3.40 0.43 11.86
N LYS A 302 2.68 -0.59 12.35
CA LYS A 302 1.92 -0.55 13.61
C LYS A 302 2.57 -1.31 14.76
N GLU A 303 3.34 -2.32 14.45
CA GLU A 303 3.88 -3.25 15.44
C GLU A 303 5.01 -2.65 16.24
N LYS A 304 5.21 -3.19 17.45
CA LYS A 304 6.32 -2.79 18.32
C LYS A 304 7.66 -3.01 17.60
N GLY A 305 8.53 -2.00 17.61
CA GLY A 305 9.79 -1.99 16.86
C GLY A 305 9.72 -1.19 15.57
N ASN A 306 8.53 -0.70 15.15
CA ASN A 306 8.36 0.05 13.92
C ASN A 306 9.20 1.34 13.80
N ALA A 307 9.60 1.93 14.95
CA ALA A 307 10.41 3.16 14.97
C ALA A 307 11.78 2.96 14.31
N GLU A 308 12.43 1.81 14.53
CA GLU A 308 13.70 1.48 13.89
C GLU A 308 13.55 1.36 12.38
N LEU A 309 12.45 0.77 11.92
CA LEU A 309 12.17 0.66 10.48
C LEU A 309 11.91 2.03 9.87
N LEU A 310 11.18 2.87 10.58
CA LEU A 310 10.91 4.25 10.15
C LEU A 310 12.20 5.06 9.98
N GLU A 311 13.11 5.00 10.97
CA GLU A 311 14.42 5.65 10.90
C GLU A 311 15.22 5.17 9.68
N LEU A 312 15.23 3.88 9.41
CA LEU A 312 15.88 3.31 8.23
C LEU A 312 15.23 3.83 6.94
N THR A 313 13.89 3.99 6.87
CA THR A 313 13.23 4.55 5.69
C THR A 313 13.63 5.99 5.45
N ILE A 314 13.71 6.79 6.53
CA ILE A 314 14.11 8.21 6.46
C ILE A 314 15.55 8.32 5.97
N SER A 315 16.48 7.59 6.60
CA SER A 315 17.90 7.60 6.18
C SER A 315 18.05 7.17 4.72
N TRP A 316 17.39 6.09 4.32
CA TRP A 316 17.44 5.57 2.97
C TRP A 316 16.92 6.58 1.92
N MET A 317 15.86 7.32 2.25
CA MET A 317 15.34 8.37 1.36
C MET A 317 16.27 9.59 1.30
N LEU A 318 16.81 10.02 2.44
CA LEU A 318 17.73 11.17 2.53
C LEU A 318 19.00 10.96 1.70
N ASP A 319 19.56 9.76 1.69
CA ASP A 319 20.73 9.40 0.89
C ASP A 319 20.49 9.51 -0.63
N ARG A 320 19.22 9.66 -1.06
CA ARG A 320 18.80 9.68 -2.47
C ARG A 320 18.16 10.98 -2.93
N CYS A 321 18.19 12.01 -2.07
CA CYS A 321 17.65 13.36 -2.36
C CYS A 321 18.68 14.35 -2.88
#